data_042d70d2985aba1f59b9805da3b99077
#
_entry.id   042d70d2985aba1f59b9805da3b99077
#
_cell.length_a   1.000
_cell.length_b   1.000
_cell.length_c   1.000
_cell.angle_alpha   90.00
_cell.angle_beta   90.00
_cell.angle_gamma   90.00
#
_symmetry.space_group_name_H-M   'P 1'
#
loop_
_entity.id
_entity.type
_entity.pdbx_description
1 polymer ?
#
loop_
_entity_poly.entity_id
_entity_poly.type
_entity_poly.pdbx_seq_one_letter_code
_entity_poly.pdbx_strand_id
1 'polypeptide(L)'
;MERRDFLSKLGMATVTYTLVSGKVFGESDHFHFEKIEVPSPLVGEDLFQYIQRQKGSFDVTLYRQLLGAANEFKEGDEIAGISAASDEDRLKARMLLAETTLDNIRKHSVFTDEQSEFIEQSTRSFQETESGKAIGKLRMREFKELLLLANDAEIKTLLPYLTSDIIACVVKLMSNQELIDISSKIFHPLPGTQMGSKGYMSARVQPNSPTDNIEDIVWQVFDAWSYSVGDLVLGNNPVSSNPESVAKIEMALYDLLTTFKLENTLSHSVLAHIDIQAEVEKTYNGQTGMWFQSIAGTVKANQTFDVTIEKLKKYAAQRKGKFGLYAETGQGADETNGHGEGFDMLIHESRKYGLWRGLKQQLNEESWVHLNDVAGFIGPEVFRTKEQLVRCCLEDLVMGKLHGLMIGLDICTTLHMDVSLDDLDWCIDQIMPANPGYLMALPTKNDPMLSYLTTSFSDHLRIREKFGYKINDAMWAFFKQMEIIDENNKPSAHFGDPVWMYYQYLKLKGDTRSMDEIYSEGLACIERVRERGVPIARGYGVKHWDMNPDLEQEIRLLYADAKKCLWEETPSDFKKSLTQ
;
A
#
# COMPACT_ATOMS: atom_id res chain seq x y z
N MET A 1 17.98 15.48 24.34
CA MET A 1 17.28 14.24 24.73
C MET A 1 18.09 13.10 24.14
N GLU A 2 18.62 12.19 24.95
CA GLU A 2 19.46 11.12 24.42
C GLU A 2 18.65 10.20 23.52
N ARG A 3 19.28 9.72 22.42
CA ARG A 3 18.68 8.83 21.40
C ARG A 3 18.03 7.58 22.02
N ARG A 4 18.55 7.10 23.14
CA ARG A 4 18.01 5.99 23.94
C ARG A 4 16.65 6.31 24.57
N ASP A 5 16.46 7.54 25.05
CA ASP A 5 15.18 8.01 25.63
C ASP A 5 14.08 8.18 24.59
N PHE A 6 14.44 8.50 23.34
CA PHE A 6 13.49 8.61 22.24
C PHE A 6 13.00 7.23 21.80
N LEU A 7 13.93 6.28 21.60
CA LEU A 7 13.58 4.92 21.20
C LEU A 7 12.79 4.17 22.29
N SER A 8 13.13 4.39 23.58
CA SER A 8 12.36 3.81 24.68
C SER A 8 10.95 4.39 24.80
N LYS A 9 10.76 5.66 24.46
CA LYS A 9 9.45 6.32 24.45
C LYS A 9 8.62 5.94 23.24
N LEU A 10 9.26 5.71 22.08
CA LEU A 10 8.60 5.17 20.89
C LEU A 10 8.16 3.72 21.11
N GLY A 11 9.04 2.87 21.67
CA GLY A 11 8.70 1.52 22.08
C GLY A 11 7.60 1.49 23.16
N MET A 12 7.62 2.41 24.12
CA MET A 12 6.55 2.53 25.11
C MET A 12 5.24 3.10 24.53
N ALA A 13 5.29 3.95 23.52
CA ALA A 13 4.07 4.41 22.86
C ALA A 13 3.38 3.26 22.11
N THR A 14 4.14 2.44 21.41
CA THR A 14 3.63 1.24 20.72
C THR A 14 3.16 0.18 21.73
N VAL A 15 3.94 -0.09 22.78
CA VAL A 15 3.56 -1.00 23.87
C VAL A 15 2.41 -0.44 24.71
N THR A 16 2.32 0.87 24.91
CA THR A 16 1.19 1.48 25.65
C THR A 16 -0.09 1.46 24.82
N TYR A 17 0.00 1.56 23.48
CA TYR A 17 -1.16 1.41 22.61
C TYR A 17 -1.64 -0.05 22.59
N THR A 18 -0.74 -1.00 22.49
CA THR A 18 -1.06 -2.45 22.63
C THR A 18 -1.61 -2.78 24.01
N LEU A 19 -1.11 -2.14 25.09
CA LEU A 19 -1.64 -2.33 26.46
C LEU A 19 -2.97 -1.60 26.71
N VAL A 20 -3.28 -0.53 25.98
CA VAL A 20 -4.58 0.13 26.08
C VAL A 20 -5.64 -0.61 25.25
N SER A 21 -5.28 -1.18 24.11
CA SER A 21 -6.15 -2.12 23.39
C SER A 21 -6.29 -3.44 24.17
N GLY A 22 -5.23 -3.93 24.82
CA GLY A 22 -5.27 -5.12 25.69
C GLY A 22 -6.12 -4.97 26.96
N LYS A 23 -6.53 -3.76 27.36
CA LYS A 23 -7.51 -3.55 28.45
C LYS A 23 -8.97 -3.72 28.03
N VAL A 24 -9.25 -3.87 26.78
CA VAL A 24 -10.58 -4.25 26.28
C VAL A 24 -10.75 -5.77 26.28
N PHE A 25 -9.66 -6.54 26.34
CA PHE A 25 -9.68 -8.00 26.55
C PHE A 25 -9.55 -8.25 28.06
N GLY A 26 -10.70 -8.51 28.71
CA GLY A 26 -10.73 -8.97 30.09
C GLY A 26 -9.93 -10.28 30.24
N GLU A 27 -9.38 -10.45 31.46
CA GLU A 27 -8.67 -11.61 32.01
C GLU A 27 -8.63 -12.89 31.17
N SER A 28 -7.40 -13.28 30.80
CA SER A 28 -6.89 -14.63 30.50
C SER A 28 -7.92 -15.75 30.25
N ASP A 29 -8.75 -15.62 29.27
CA ASP A 29 -9.24 -16.77 28.55
C ASP A 29 -8.15 -17.15 27.54
N HIS A 30 -7.60 -18.35 27.65
CA HIS A 30 -6.79 -18.95 26.61
C HIS A 30 -7.69 -19.06 25.37
N PHE A 31 -7.55 -18.14 24.43
CA PHE A 31 -8.23 -18.22 23.14
C PHE A 31 -7.70 -19.47 22.43
N HIS A 32 -8.42 -20.57 22.55
CA HIS A 32 -8.30 -21.67 21.61
C HIS A 32 -8.97 -21.21 20.31
N PHE A 33 -8.16 -20.73 19.37
CA PHE A 33 -8.62 -20.49 18.02
C PHE A 33 -8.92 -21.85 17.39
N GLU A 34 -10.21 -22.17 17.25
CA GLU A 34 -10.61 -23.40 16.57
C GLU A 34 -10.29 -23.25 15.08
N LYS A 35 -9.30 -24.02 14.62
CA LYS A 35 -9.00 -24.14 13.19
C LYS A 35 -10.13 -24.91 12.52
N ILE A 36 -10.42 -24.54 11.27
CA ILE A 36 -11.56 -25.10 10.56
C ILE A 36 -11.18 -26.43 9.90
N GLU A 37 -11.77 -27.51 10.37
CA GLU A 37 -11.75 -28.80 9.70
C GLU A 37 -12.85 -28.83 8.63
N VAL A 38 -12.50 -29.26 7.42
CA VAL A 38 -13.45 -29.36 6.31
C VAL A 38 -13.67 -30.83 5.96
N PRO A 39 -14.81 -31.43 6.38
CA PRO A 39 -15.18 -32.78 5.92
C PRO A 39 -15.19 -32.89 4.39
N SER A 40 -14.83 -34.05 3.87
CA SER A 40 -14.65 -34.25 2.43
C SER A 40 -15.88 -33.82 1.61
N PRO A 41 -15.71 -32.91 0.64
CA PRO A 41 -16.76 -32.55 -0.31
C PRO A 41 -17.16 -33.71 -1.21
N LEU A 42 -18.38 -33.70 -1.72
CA LEU A 42 -18.79 -34.56 -2.81
C LEU A 42 -18.26 -34.02 -4.15
N VAL A 43 -18.13 -34.88 -5.14
CA VAL A 43 -17.66 -34.49 -6.48
C VAL A 43 -18.61 -33.46 -7.09
N GLY A 44 -18.09 -32.28 -7.44
CA GLY A 44 -18.88 -31.18 -8.03
C GLY A 44 -19.78 -30.42 -7.06
N GLU A 45 -19.64 -30.65 -5.75
CA GLU A 45 -20.39 -29.96 -4.71
C GLU A 45 -19.89 -28.53 -4.55
N ASP A 46 -20.78 -27.54 -4.57
CA ASP A 46 -20.49 -26.15 -4.28
C ASP A 46 -20.64 -25.81 -2.78
N LEU A 47 -20.22 -24.59 -2.38
CA LEU A 47 -20.31 -24.13 -0.99
C LEU A 47 -21.72 -24.24 -0.42
N PHE A 48 -22.74 -23.87 -1.18
CA PHE A 48 -24.13 -23.82 -0.69
C PHE A 48 -24.73 -25.21 -0.55
N GLN A 49 -24.46 -26.11 -1.49
CA GLN A 49 -24.85 -27.53 -1.42
C GLN A 49 -24.17 -28.21 -0.22
N TYR A 50 -22.88 -27.92 0.00
CA TYR A 50 -22.14 -28.44 1.14
C TYR A 50 -22.75 -27.95 2.47
N ILE A 51 -22.99 -26.63 2.62
CA ILE A 51 -23.60 -26.06 3.82
C ILE A 51 -24.99 -26.67 4.05
N GLN A 52 -25.79 -26.77 3.01
CA GLN A 52 -27.11 -27.41 3.10
C GLN A 52 -27.03 -28.86 3.57
N ARG A 53 -26.05 -29.63 3.09
CA ARG A 53 -25.80 -31.00 3.51
C ARG A 53 -25.32 -31.10 4.95
N GLN A 54 -24.50 -30.20 5.41
CA GLN A 54 -23.92 -30.21 6.78
C GLN A 54 -24.89 -29.68 7.84
N LYS A 55 -25.69 -28.67 7.52
CA LYS A 55 -26.54 -27.93 8.48
C LYS A 55 -28.04 -28.05 8.23
N GLY A 56 -28.46 -28.60 7.10
CA GLY A 56 -29.88 -28.67 6.71
C GLY A 56 -30.46 -27.36 6.17
N SER A 57 -29.78 -26.24 6.32
CA SER A 57 -30.15 -24.92 5.79
C SER A 57 -28.89 -24.07 5.60
N PHE A 58 -29.01 -22.92 4.93
CA PHE A 58 -27.87 -21.98 4.85
C PHE A 58 -27.46 -21.51 6.25
N ASP A 59 -26.18 -21.61 6.53
CA ASP A 59 -25.52 -21.18 7.77
C ASP A 59 -24.42 -20.18 7.44
N VAL A 60 -24.58 -18.94 7.86
CA VAL A 60 -23.66 -17.84 7.56
C VAL A 60 -22.30 -18.02 8.27
N THR A 61 -22.29 -18.66 9.43
CA THR A 61 -21.04 -18.90 10.18
C THR A 61 -20.19 -19.91 9.43
N LEU A 62 -20.77 -21.06 9.05
CA LEU A 62 -20.06 -22.05 8.26
C LEU A 62 -19.64 -21.49 6.88
N TYR A 63 -20.47 -20.65 6.25
CA TYR A 63 -20.11 -19.97 5.00
C TYR A 63 -18.86 -19.11 5.16
N ARG A 64 -18.81 -18.27 6.19
CA ARG A 64 -17.64 -17.43 6.50
C ARG A 64 -16.39 -18.27 6.80
N GLN A 65 -16.55 -19.32 7.59
CA GLN A 65 -15.48 -20.25 7.91
C GLN A 65 -14.90 -20.93 6.67
N LEU A 66 -15.74 -21.40 5.76
CA LEU A 66 -15.29 -22.02 4.50
C LEU A 66 -14.58 -21.02 3.59
N LEU A 67 -15.04 -19.76 3.52
CA LEU A 67 -14.38 -18.71 2.76
C LEU A 67 -13.00 -18.38 3.35
N GLY A 68 -12.89 -18.25 4.66
CA GLY A 68 -11.62 -18.03 5.34
C GLY A 68 -10.66 -19.21 5.21
N ALA A 69 -11.16 -20.43 5.38
CA ALA A 69 -10.37 -21.65 5.21
C ALA A 69 -9.77 -21.82 3.79
N ALA A 70 -10.35 -21.16 2.77
CA ALA A 70 -9.83 -21.16 1.41
C ALA A 70 -8.62 -20.24 1.20
N ASN A 71 -8.32 -19.32 2.15
CA ASN A 71 -7.15 -18.43 2.07
C ASN A 71 -5.83 -19.20 2.14
N GLU A 72 -4.76 -18.63 1.59
CA GLU A 72 -3.42 -18.99 2.04
C GLU A 72 -3.29 -18.64 3.52
N PHE A 73 -2.51 -19.44 4.25
CA PHE A 73 -2.36 -19.25 5.68
C PHE A 73 -1.82 -17.85 6.01
N LYS A 74 -2.50 -17.20 6.93
CA LYS A 74 -2.08 -15.96 7.58
C LYS A 74 -2.46 -16.02 9.06
N GLU A 75 -1.61 -15.52 9.92
CA GLU A 75 -1.85 -15.48 11.36
C GLU A 75 -3.12 -14.69 11.71
N GLY A 76 -3.44 -13.64 10.94
CA GLY A 76 -4.66 -12.86 11.12
C GLY A 76 -5.94 -13.68 10.92
N ASP A 77 -5.98 -14.59 9.96
CA ASP A 77 -7.11 -15.51 9.76
C ASP A 77 -7.21 -16.55 10.89
N GLU A 78 -6.07 -16.96 11.45
CA GLU A 78 -6.05 -17.85 12.61
C GLU A 78 -6.64 -17.16 13.85
N ILE A 79 -6.24 -15.91 14.11
CA ILE A 79 -6.79 -15.07 15.19
C ILE A 79 -8.29 -14.84 15.00
N ALA A 80 -8.74 -14.65 13.77
CA ALA A 80 -10.16 -14.52 13.44
C ALA A 80 -10.96 -15.84 13.59
N GLY A 81 -10.30 -16.98 13.79
CA GLY A 81 -10.94 -18.30 13.94
C GLY A 81 -11.52 -18.85 12.63
N ILE A 82 -10.91 -18.50 11.51
CA ILE A 82 -11.37 -18.91 10.16
C ILE A 82 -10.27 -19.59 9.34
N SER A 83 -9.09 -19.78 9.90
CA SER A 83 -7.99 -20.49 9.24
C SER A 83 -8.29 -21.98 9.10
N ALA A 84 -7.93 -22.61 7.97
CA ALA A 84 -8.01 -24.04 7.79
C ALA A 84 -7.12 -24.79 8.79
N ALA A 85 -7.56 -25.94 9.29
CA ALA A 85 -6.80 -26.78 10.20
C ALA A 85 -5.56 -27.40 9.55
N SER A 86 -5.60 -27.60 8.25
CA SER A 86 -4.52 -28.18 7.45
C SER A 86 -4.55 -27.70 6.00
N ASP A 87 -3.47 -27.98 5.26
CA ASP A 87 -3.45 -27.73 3.81
C ASP A 87 -4.49 -28.57 3.05
N GLU A 88 -4.79 -29.76 3.56
CA GLU A 88 -5.85 -30.60 3.02
C GLU A 88 -7.23 -29.95 3.20
N ASP A 89 -7.50 -29.37 4.37
CA ASP A 89 -8.77 -28.69 4.63
C ASP A 89 -8.88 -27.39 3.80
N ARG A 90 -7.76 -26.66 3.63
CA ARG A 90 -7.70 -25.52 2.70
C ARG A 90 -8.03 -25.94 1.26
N LEU A 91 -7.47 -27.05 0.80
CA LEU A 91 -7.75 -27.57 -0.53
C LEU A 91 -9.23 -27.94 -0.68
N LYS A 92 -9.83 -28.60 0.32
CA LYS A 92 -11.26 -28.95 0.30
C LYS A 92 -12.14 -27.68 0.25
N ALA A 93 -11.82 -26.66 1.04
CA ALA A 93 -12.54 -25.37 0.99
C ALA A 93 -12.43 -24.71 -0.40
N ARG A 94 -11.24 -24.73 -1.02
CA ARG A 94 -11.02 -24.24 -2.39
C ARG A 94 -11.76 -25.06 -3.44
N MET A 95 -11.88 -26.37 -3.28
CA MET A 95 -12.67 -27.21 -4.19
C MET A 95 -14.16 -26.80 -4.17
N LEU A 96 -14.73 -26.58 -3.01
CA LEU A 96 -16.11 -26.09 -2.85
C LEU A 96 -16.29 -24.70 -3.48
N LEU A 97 -15.36 -23.79 -3.22
CA LEU A 97 -15.38 -22.44 -3.78
C LEU A 97 -15.25 -22.46 -5.31
N ALA A 98 -14.41 -23.33 -5.86
CA ALA A 98 -14.18 -23.47 -7.30
C ALA A 98 -15.45 -23.88 -8.08
N GLU A 99 -16.33 -24.68 -7.47
CA GLU A 99 -17.59 -25.11 -8.06
C GLU A 99 -18.72 -24.10 -7.85
N THR A 100 -18.55 -23.10 -6.99
CA THR A 100 -19.56 -22.07 -6.68
C THR A 100 -19.67 -21.05 -7.80
N THR A 101 -20.89 -20.66 -8.18
CA THR A 101 -21.12 -19.65 -9.22
C THR A 101 -20.88 -18.24 -8.69
N LEU A 102 -20.50 -17.32 -9.58
CA LEU A 102 -20.31 -15.90 -9.26
C LEU A 102 -21.59 -15.28 -8.70
N ASP A 103 -22.74 -15.62 -9.26
CA ASP A 103 -24.05 -15.15 -8.80
C ASP A 103 -24.37 -15.59 -7.36
N ASN A 104 -23.96 -16.79 -6.97
CA ASN A 104 -24.18 -17.27 -5.61
C ASN A 104 -23.33 -16.48 -4.61
N ILE A 105 -22.07 -16.21 -4.93
CA ILE A 105 -21.23 -15.34 -4.08
C ILE A 105 -21.83 -13.93 -3.99
N ARG A 106 -22.19 -13.33 -5.12
CA ARG A 106 -22.79 -11.98 -5.14
C ARG A 106 -24.04 -11.84 -4.30
N LYS A 107 -24.93 -12.85 -4.34
CA LYS A 107 -26.21 -12.85 -3.61
C LYS A 107 -26.06 -13.09 -2.11
N HIS A 108 -24.94 -13.61 -1.68
CA HIS A 108 -24.65 -13.96 -0.29
C HIS A 108 -23.40 -13.23 0.20
N SER A 109 -23.37 -11.90 0.03
CA SER A 109 -22.28 -11.09 0.56
C SER A 109 -22.06 -11.37 2.05
N VAL A 110 -20.82 -11.48 2.45
CA VAL A 110 -20.40 -11.72 3.84
C VAL A 110 -20.82 -10.57 4.75
N PHE A 111 -20.89 -9.37 4.18
CA PHE A 111 -21.27 -8.15 4.88
C PHE A 111 -22.56 -7.56 4.33
N THR A 112 -23.35 -6.93 5.19
CA THR A 112 -24.63 -6.29 4.87
C THR A 112 -24.70 -4.86 5.43
N ASP A 113 -23.55 -4.19 5.55
CA ASP A 113 -23.42 -2.83 6.03
C ASP A 113 -23.64 -1.79 4.90
N GLU A 114 -23.68 -0.50 5.26
CA GLU A 114 -23.80 0.62 4.30
C GLU A 114 -22.66 0.62 3.27
N GLN A 115 -21.47 0.16 3.64
CA GLN A 115 -20.34 0.04 2.72
C GLN A 115 -20.60 -1.00 1.63
N SER A 116 -21.22 -2.14 1.96
CA SER A 116 -21.65 -3.15 0.98
C SER A 116 -22.60 -2.54 -0.04
N GLU A 117 -23.60 -1.81 0.42
CA GLU A 117 -24.59 -1.18 -0.47
C GLU A 117 -23.89 -0.17 -1.41
N PHE A 118 -22.99 0.63 -0.89
CA PHE A 118 -22.23 1.59 -1.70
C PHE A 118 -21.32 0.91 -2.74
N ILE A 119 -20.61 -0.17 -2.35
CA ILE A 119 -19.77 -0.97 -3.26
C ILE A 119 -20.62 -1.59 -4.37
N GLU A 120 -21.77 -2.19 -4.02
CA GLU A 120 -22.66 -2.83 -4.99
C GLU A 120 -23.25 -1.84 -6.00
N GLN A 121 -23.56 -0.61 -5.60
CA GLN A 121 -24.06 0.42 -6.51
C GLN A 121 -23.13 0.62 -7.71
N SER A 122 -21.82 0.46 -7.53
CA SER A 122 -20.83 0.60 -8.58
C SER A 122 -20.89 -0.47 -9.68
N THR A 123 -21.60 -1.57 -9.45
CA THR A 123 -21.72 -2.74 -10.37
C THR A 123 -23.14 -3.06 -10.78
N ARG A 124 -24.14 -2.52 -10.08
CA ARG A 124 -25.56 -2.93 -10.20
C ARG A 124 -26.12 -2.85 -11.62
N SER A 125 -25.85 -1.76 -12.31
CA SER A 125 -26.40 -1.55 -13.66
C SER A 125 -25.93 -2.59 -14.68
N PHE A 126 -24.71 -3.07 -14.56
CA PHE A 126 -24.17 -4.07 -15.48
C PHE A 126 -24.70 -5.48 -15.15
N GLN A 127 -24.94 -5.79 -13.89
CA GLN A 127 -25.40 -7.11 -13.44
C GLN A 127 -26.76 -7.49 -14.05
N GLU A 128 -27.60 -6.52 -14.35
CA GLU A 128 -28.93 -6.74 -14.94
C GLU A 128 -28.88 -6.96 -16.45
N THR A 129 -27.76 -6.71 -17.10
CA THR A 129 -27.58 -6.95 -18.55
C THR A 129 -27.52 -8.44 -18.88
N GLU A 130 -27.76 -8.80 -20.14
CA GLU A 130 -27.61 -10.20 -20.58
C GLU A 130 -26.17 -10.70 -20.43
N SER A 131 -25.18 -9.84 -20.68
CA SER A 131 -23.76 -10.17 -20.44
C SER A 131 -23.47 -10.40 -18.95
N GLY A 132 -24.00 -9.54 -18.07
CA GLY A 132 -23.87 -9.70 -16.62
C GLY A 132 -24.48 -11.00 -16.11
N LYS A 133 -25.68 -11.35 -16.58
CA LYS A 133 -26.34 -12.62 -16.27
C LYS A 133 -25.58 -13.84 -16.79
N ALA A 134 -24.93 -13.74 -17.95
CA ALA A 134 -24.12 -14.82 -18.49
C ALA A 134 -22.85 -15.03 -17.64
N ILE A 135 -22.16 -13.94 -17.26
CA ILE A 135 -20.99 -13.97 -16.39
C ILE A 135 -21.35 -14.56 -15.01
N GLY A 136 -22.48 -14.17 -14.45
CA GLY A 136 -22.94 -14.66 -13.14
C GLY A 136 -23.12 -16.16 -13.04
N LYS A 137 -23.36 -16.86 -14.16
CA LYS A 137 -23.50 -18.31 -14.21
C LYS A 137 -22.17 -19.06 -14.22
N LEU A 138 -21.05 -18.38 -14.48
CA LEU A 138 -19.73 -19.01 -14.45
C LEU A 138 -19.44 -19.49 -13.03
N ARG A 139 -18.78 -20.65 -12.93
CA ARG A 139 -18.18 -21.11 -11.69
C ARG A 139 -16.87 -20.35 -11.45
N MET A 140 -16.45 -20.22 -10.19
CA MET A 140 -15.21 -19.53 -9.83
C MET A 140 -13.99 -20.08 -10.59
N ARG A 141 -13.90 -21.40 -10.79
CA ARG A 141 -12.81 -22.01 -11.59
C ARG A 141 -12.86 -21.57 -13.06
N GLU A 142 -14.04 -21.51 -13.66
CA GLU A 142 -14.23 -21.10 -15.06
C GLU A 142 -13.90 -19.62 -15.23
N PHE A 143 -14.27 -18.80 -14.24
CA PHE A 143 -13.92 -17.39 -14.21
C PHE A 143 -12.41 -17.18 -14.03
N LYS A 144 -11.74 -17.94 -13.16
CA LYS A 144 -10.27 -17.92 -13.05
C LYS A 144 -9.60 -18.24 -14.39
N GLU A 145 -10.04 -19.30 -15.07
CA GLU A 145 -9.52 -19.68 -16.39
C GLU A 145 -9.74 -18.56 -17.43
N LEU A 146 -10.92 -17.93 -17.42
CA LEU A 146 -11.22 -16.79 -18.28
C LEU A 146 -10.23 -15.63 -18.05
N LEU A 147 -9.95 -15.27 -16.79
CA LEU A 147 -8.98 -14.23 -16.46
C LEU A 147 -7.55 -14.59 -16.91
N LEU A 148 -7.18 -15.87 -16.84
CA LEU A 148 -5.86 -16.34 -17.30
C LEU A 148 -5.71 -16.28 -18.83
N LEU A 149 -6.77 -16.50 -19.57
CA LEU A 149 -6.76 -16.53 -21.05
C LEU A 149 -6.99 -15.15 -21.67
N ALA A 150 -7.81 -14.30 -21.03
CA ALA A 150 -8.22 -13.01 -21.55
C ALA A 150 -7.06 -11.98 -21.55
N ASN A 151 -7.12 -11.05 -22.50
CA ASN A 151 -6.25 -9.86 -22.54
C ASN A 151 -6.82 -8.68 -21.72
N ASP A 152 -6.04 -7.59 -21.59
CA ASP A 152 -6.43 -6.39 -20.82
C ASP A 152 -7.83 -5.83 -21.21
N ALA A 153 -8.08 -5.69 -22.50
CA ALA A 153 -9.34 -5.12 -22.99
C ALA A 153 -10.54 -6.03 -22.67
N GLU A 154 -10.38 -7.33 -22.83
CA GLU A 154 -11.41 -8.33 -22.51
C GLU A 154 -11.69 -8.34 -21.00
N ILE A 155 -10.65 -8.35 -20.15
CA ILE A 155 -10.81 -8.30 -18.70
C ILE A 155 -11.57 -7.02 -18.28
N LYS A 156 -11.22 -5.86 -18.84
CA LYS A 156 -11.88 -4.59 -18.55
C LYS A 156 -13.38 -4.61 -18.84
N THR A 157 -13.85 -5.41 -19.79
CA THR A 157 -15.30 -5.58 -20.02
C THR A 157 -16.01 -6.32 -18.91
N LEU A 158 -15.28 -7.10 -18.09
CA LEU A 158 -15.83 -7.88 -16.98
C LEU A 158 -15.89 -7.06 -15.68
N LEU A 159 -15.00 -6.06 -15.51
CA LEU A 159 -14.88 -5.31 -14.24
C LEU A 159 -16.20 -4.72 -13.73
N PRO A 160 -17.12 -4.21 -14.58
CA PRO A 160 -18.40 -3.67 -14.11
C PRO A 160 -19.31 -4.69 -13.45
N TYR A 161 -19.08 -5.99 -13.63
CA TYR A 161 -19.81 -7.07 -12.97
C TYR A 161 -19.21 -7.46 -11.62
N LEU A 162 -17.90 -7.31 -11.43
CA LEU A 162 -17.16 -7.89 -10.32
C LEU A 162 -17.40 -7.13 -9.01
N THR A 163 -18.06 -7.77 -8.06
CA THR A 163 -18.13 -7.29 -6.67
C THR A 163 -16.85 -7.62 -5.93
N SER A 164 -16.60 -6.97 -4.79
CA SER A 164 -15.43 -7.23 -3.96
C SER A 164 -15.35 -8.68 -3.47
N ASP A 165 -16.50 -9.27 -3.11
CA ASP A 165 -16.56 -10.67 -2.69
C ASP A 165 -16.16 -11.63 -3.83
N ILE A 166 -16.63 -11.39 -5.07
CA ILE A 166 -16.23 -12.19 -6.25
C ILE A 166 -14.72 -12.08 -6.48
N ILE A 167 -14.16 -10.87 -6.42
CA ILE A 167 -12.73 -10.63 -6.63
C ILE A 167 -11.90 -11.34 -5.57
N ALA A 168 -12.25 -11.19 -4.29
CA ALA A 168 -11.56 -11.90 -3.22
C ALA A 168 -11.64 -13.43 -3.41
N CYS A 169 -12.83 -13.95 -3.73
CA CYS A 169 -13.04 -15.39 -3.90
C CYS A 169 -12.25 -16.00 -5.05
N VAL A 170 -12.13 -15.31 -6.19
CA VAL A 170 -11.35 -15.84 -7.32
C VAL A 170 -9.85 -15.81 -7.02
N VAL A 171 -9.36 -14.80 -6.31
CA VAL A 171 -7.95 -14.66 -5.91
C VAL A 171 -7.51 -15.80 -4.99
N LYS A 172 -8.38 -16.27 -4.08
CA LYS A 172 -8.12 -17.45 -3.22
C LYS A 172 -7.78 -18.72 -4.01
N LEU A 173 -8.26 -18.84 -5.24
CA LEU A 173 -8.04 -20.02 -6.12
C LEU A 173 -6.75 -19.91 -6.94
N MET A 174 -6.01 -18.82 -6.88
CA MET A 174 -4.84 -18.54 -7.71
C MET A 174 -3.55 -18.89 -6.98
N SER A 175 -2.61 -19.50 -7.70
CA SER A 175 -1.21 -19.58 -7.28
C SER A 175 -0.51 -18.22 -7.46
N ASN A 176 0.67 -18.05 -6.85
CA ASN A 176 1.46 -16.83 -7.03
C ASN A 176 1.78 -16.55 -8.51
N GLN A 177 2.09 -17.58 -9.29
CA GLN A 177 2.34 -17.40 -10.73
C GLN A 177 1.09 -16.93 -11.48
N GLU A 178 -0.09 -17.50 -11.19
CA GLU A 178 -1.36 -17.06 -11.79
C GLU A 178 -1.70 -15.61 -11.40
N LEU A 179 -1.40 -15.19 -10.16
CA LEU A 179 -1.54 -13.80 -9.73
C LEU A 179 -0.62 -12.86 -10.53
N ILE A 180 0.64 -13.25 -10.73
CA ILE A 180 1.60 -12.51 -11.56
C ILE A 180 1.10 -12.41 -13.00
N ASP A 181 0.67 -13.52 -13.59
CA ASP A 181 0.21 -13.59 -14.97
C ASP A 181 -1.01 -12.69 -15.22
N ILE A 182 -1.92 -12.62 -14.27
CA ILE A 182 -3.11 -11.76 -14.35
C ILE A 182 -2.73 -10.31 -14.10
N SER A 183 -1.97 -10.01 -13.05
CA SER A 183 -1.56 -8.65 -12.73
C SER A 183 -0.77 -7.98 -13.85
N SER A 184 0.13 -8.74 -14.51
CA SER A 184 0.97 -8.25 -15.61
C SER A 184 0.22 -7.96 -16.91
N LYS A 185 -1.09 -8.21 -16.95
CA LYS A 185 -1.95 -7.93 -18.11
C LYS A 185 -2.89 -6.74 -17.91
N ILE A 186 -3.23 -6.38 -16.67
CA ILE A 186 -4.25 -5.38 -16.36
C ILE A 186 -3.59 -4.08 -15.94
N PHE A 187 -3.95 -2.99 -16.62
CA PHE A 187 -3.36 -1.67 -16.38
C PHE A 187 -4.42 -0.57 -16.36
N HIS A 188 -4.34 0.30 -15.35
CA HIS A 188 -5.22 1.46 -15.18
C HIS A 188 -4.37 2.73 -15.00
N PRO A 189 -3.77 3.25 -16.09
CA PRO A 189 -2.94 4.44 -15.99
C PRO A 189 -3.73 5.63 -15.49
N LEU A 190 -3.05 6.52 -14.76
CA LEU A 190 -3.63 7.80 -14.36
C LEU A 190 -3.88 8.66 -15.63
N PRO A 191 -5.03 9.35 -15.71
CA PRO A 191 -5.40 10.11 -16.89
C PRO A 191 -4.32 11.06 -17.36
N GLY A 192 -4.02 11.02 -18.67
CA GLY A 192 -3.03 11.88 -19.32
C GLY A 192 -1.56 11.54 -19.00
N THR A 193 -1.27 10.34 -18.50
CA THR A 193 0.09 9.91 -18.10
C THR A 193 0.38 8.47 -18.50
N GLN A 194 1.65 8.04 -18.35
CA GLN A 194 2.06 6.65 -18.45
C GLN A 194 2.10 5.94 -17.07
N MET A 195 1.87 6.67 -15.96
CA MET A 195 1.88 6.11 -14.61
C MET A 195 0.80 5.05 -14.44
N GLY A 196 1.19 3.82 -14.11
CA GLY A 196 0.30 2.66 -14.06
C GLY A 196 0.08 1.94 -15.39
N SER A 197 0.81 2.30 -16.47
CA SER A 197 0.82 1.60 -17.74
C SER A 197 1.76 0.39 -17.73
N LYS A 198 1.56 -0.51 -18.69
CA LYS A 198 2.44 -1.67 -18.88
C LYS A 198 3.90 -1.24 -19.12
N GLY A 199 4.81 -1.83 -18.36
CA GLY A 199 6.25 -1.55 -18.46
C GLY A 199 6.66 -0.22 -17.82
N TYR A 200 5.76 0.45 -17.11
CA TYR A 200 6.05 1.61 -16.28
C TYR A 200 5.89 1.27 -14.81
N MET A 201 6.75 1.80 -13.98
CA MET A 201 6.70 1.71 -12.53
C MET A 201 7.14 3.04 -11.94
N SER A 202 6.21 3.73 -11.34
CA SER A 202 6.43 5.05 -10.75
C SER A 202 6.95 4.95 -9.30
N ALA A 203 7.28 6.09 -8.73
CA ALA A 203 7.74 6.20 -7.36
C ALA A 203 6.89 7.20 -6.56
N ARG A 204 6.41 6.78 -5.39
CA ARG A 204 5.93 7.68 -4.35
C ARG A 204 7.10 7.98 -3.42
N VAL A 205 7.66 9.17 -3.49
CA VAL A 205 8.67 9.61 -2.53
C VAL A 205 8.00 9.90 -1.19
N GLN A 206 8.57 9.36 -0.11
CA GLN A 206 8.07 9.57 1.25
C GLN A 206 9.08 10.39 2.08
N PRO A 207 9.07 11.73 1.97
CA PRO A 207 10.00 12.58 2.67
C PRO A 207 9.52 12.84 4.11
N ASN A 208 9.70 11.88 4.99
CA ASN A 208 9.26 11.96 6.39
C ASN A 208 10.30 12.63 7.28
N SER A 209 9.83 13.36 8.29
CA SER A 209 10.65 13.95 9.34
C SER A 209 10.07 13.61 10.72
N PRO A 210 10.89 13.18 11.69
CA PRO A 210 10.41 12.90 13.06
C PRO A 210 9.84 14.12 13.79
N THR A 211 9.97 15.30 13.23
CA THR A 211 9.56 16.58 13.86
C THR A 211 8.81 17.51 12.90
N ASP A 212 8.34 17.02 11.76
CA ASP A 212 7.72 17.83 10.69
C ASP A 212 8.62 19.00 10.22
N ASN A 213 9.93 18.82 10.27
CA ASN A 213 10.88 19.85 9.87
C ASN A 213 10.92 19.96 8.35
N ILE A 214 10.60 21.15 7.83
CA ILE A 214 10.53 21.42 6.39
C ILE A 214 11.88 21.20 5.70
N GLU A 215 13.01 21.54 6.34
CA GLU A 215 14.35 21.31 5.78
C GLU A 215 14.59 19.82 5.55
N ASP A 216 14.21 18.96 6.51
CA ASP A 216 14.33 17.51 6.40
C ASP A 216 13.51 16.95 5.21
N ILE A 217 12.28 17.45 5.06
CA ILE A 217 11.35 17.03 4.02
C ILE A 217 11.87 17.42 2.64
N VAL A 218 12.24 18.68 2.47
CA VAL A 218 12.68 19.22 1.18
C VAL A 218 14.00 18.57 0.71
N TRP A 219 14.94 18.33 1.62
CA TRP A 219 16.20 17.68 1.27
C TRP A 219 16.03 16.23 0.83
N GLN A 220 15.10 15.49 1.39
CA GLN A 220 14.78 14.13 0.91
C GLN A 220 14.17 14.15 -0.51
N VAL A 221 13.45 15.19 -0.89
CA VAL A 221 12.95 15.35 -2.26
C VAL A 221 14.11 15.66 -3.22
N PHE A 222 15.03 16.56 -2.85
CA PHE A 222 16.23 16.81 -3.66
C PHE A 222 17.07 15.55 -3.82
N ASP A 223 17.20 14.76 -2.75
CA ASP A 223 17.91 13.49 -2.77
C ASP A 223 17.25 12.51 -3.75
N ALA A 224 15.94 12.30 -3.65
CA ALA A 224 15.19 11.43 -4.57
C ALA A 224 15.36 11.86 -6.04
N TRP A 225 15.19 13.14 -6.33
CA TRP A 225 15.31 13.66 -7.69
C TRP A 225 16.74 13.58 -8.21
N SER A 226 17.75 13.66 -7.35
CA SER A 226 19.15 13.46 -7.75
C SER A 226 19.44 12.04 -8.26
N TYR A 227 18.63 11.06 -7.84
CA TYR A 227 18.65 9.68 -8.34
C TYR A 227 17.63 9.42 -9.46
N SER A 228 17.02 10.45 -10.03
CA SER A 228 15.92 10.33 -10.99
C SER A 228 14.73 9.48 -10.46
N VAL A 229 14.41 9.59 -9.16
CA VAL A 229 13.31 8.90 -8.50
C VAL A 229 12.23 9.91 -8.06
N GLY A 230 10.94 9.54 -8.16
CA GLY A 230 9.82 10.38 -7.74
C GLY A 230 9.09 11.03 -8.90
N ASP A 231 8.23 10.25 -9.54
CA ASP A 231 7.46 10.64 -10.73
C ASP A 231 5.94 10.52 -10.54
N LEU A 232 5.46 10.17 -9.33
CA LEU A 232 4.03 10.05 -9.04
C LEU A 232 3.57 11.09 -8.02
N VAL A 233 4.04 10.99 -6.79
CA VAL A 233 3.59 11.82 -5.68
C VAL A 233 4.69 12.03 -4.64
N LEU A 234 4.77 13.23 -4.09
CA LEU A 234 5.55 13.53 -2.90
C LEU A 234 4.63 13.38 -1.70
N GLY A 235 4.69 12.24 -1.02
CA GLY A 235 3.75 11.86 0.04
C GLY A 235 4.41 11.89 1.42
N ASN A 236 4.08 12.89 2.24
CA ASN A 236 4.61 13.03 3.59
C ASN A 236 3.63 12.54 4.65
N ASN A 237 4.10 11.76 5.61
CA ASN A 237 3.35 11.39 6.81
C ASN A 237 3.64 12.42 7.91
N PRO A 238 2.69 13.26 8.30
CA PRO A 238 2.94 14.28 9.31
C PRO A 238 2.92 13.68 10.71
N VAL A 239 3.76 14.18 11.60
CA VAL A 239 3.72 13.86 13.03
C VAL A 239 2.56 14.57 13.71
N SER A 240 2.28 15.81 13.27
CA SER A 240 1.21 16.63 13.83
C SER A 240 -0.02 16.62 12.95
N SER A 241 -1.19 16.38 13.56
CA SER A 241 -2.50 16.56 12.93
C SER A 241 -3.01 18.01 12.96
N ASN A 242 -2.22 18.97 13.44
CA ASN A 242 -2.62 20.38 13.46
C ASN A 242 -2.68 20.94 12.03
N PRO A 243 -3.80 21.56 11.60
CA PRO A 243 -3.95 22.08 10.23
C PRO A 243 -2.85 23.08 9.83
N GLU A 244 -2.34 23.88 10.75
CA GLU A 244 -1.26 24.82 10.46
C GLU A 244 0.08 24.11 10.18
N SER A 245 0.39 23.02 10.92
CA SER A 245 1.56 22.17 10.66
C SER A 245 1.44 21.48 9.29
N VAL A 246 0.30 20.87 9.03
CA VAL A 246 0.00 20.22 7.76
C VAL A 246 0.12 21.22 6.59
N ALA A 247 -0.45 22.41 6.75
CA ALA A 247 -0.35 23.46 5.72
C ALA A 247 1.08 23.89 5.42
N LYS A 248 1.97 23.95 6.41
CA LYS A 248 3.39 24.28 6.19
C LYS A 248 4.08 23.24 5.29
N ILE A 249 3.79 21.97 5.50
CA ILE A 249 4.34 20.88 4.68
C ILE A 249 3.75 20.94 3.26
N GLU A 250 2.42 21.06 3.14
CA GLU A 250 1.74 21.21 1.84
C GLU A 250 2.34 22.33 1.01
N MET A 251 2.50 23.53 1.63
CA MET A 251 3.03 24.69 0.94
C MET A 251 4.51 24.53 0.54
N ALA A 252 5.31 23.84 1.35
CA ALA A 252 6.70 23.56 1.01
C ALA A 252 6.81 22.60 -0.19
N LEU A 253 6.00 21.55 -0.23
CA LEU A 253 5.95 20.63 -1.36
C LEU A 253 5.38 21.32 -2.63
N TYR A 254 4.34 22.12 -2.48
CA TYR A 254 3.78 22.91 -3.58
C TYR A 254 4.78 23.92 -4.14
N ASP A 255 5.58 24.59 -3.28
CA ASP A 255 6.64 25.51 -3.68
C ASP A 255 7.74 24.82 -4.51
N LEU A 256 8.13 23.59 -4.13
CA LEU A 256 9.04 22.78 -4.92
C LEU A 256 8.47 22.52 -6.32
N LEU A 257 7.23 22.03 -6.39
CA LEU A 257 6.60 21.69 -7.66
C LEU A 257 6.45 22.90 -8.57
N THR A 258 6.02 24.04 -8.05
CA THR A 258 5.84 25.27 -8.82
C THR A 258 7.18 25.88 -9.26
N THR A 259 8.21 25.84 -8.40
CA THR A 259 9.54 26.34 -8.75
C THR A 259 10.15 25.57 -9.93
N PHE A 260 9.98 24.25 -9.96
CA PHE A 260 10.44 23.41 -11.08
C PHE A 260 9.43 23.25 -12.22
N LYS A 261 8.26 23.90 -12.14
CA LYS A 261 7.16 23.82 -13.11
C LYS A 261 6.61 22.40 -13.28
N LEU A 262 6.55 21.66 -12.18
CA LEU A 262 6.04 20.29 -12.11
C LEU A 262 4.62 20.19 -11.54
N GLU A 263 3.99 21.30 -11.14
CA GLU A 263 2.67 21.34 -10.48
C GLU A 263 1.52 20.71 -11.32
N ASN A 264 1.75 20.50 -12.61
CA ASN A 264 0.82 19.79 -13.50
C ASN A 264 1.32 18.39 -13.91
N THR A 265 2.51 17.99 -13.48
CA THR A 265 3.15 16.72 -13.85
C THR A 265 3.20 15.75 -12.69
N LEU A 266 3.47 16.26 -11.50
CA LEU A 266 3.69 15.53 -10.28
C LEU A 266 2.75 16.04 -9.19
N SER A 267 2.20 15.15 -8.39
CA SER A 267 1.35 15.52 -7.24
C SER A 267 2.15 15.55 -5.94
N HIS A 268 1.57 16.13 -4.92
CA HIS A 268 1.97 15.96 -3.53
C HIS A 268 0.76 15.56 -2.69
N SER A 269 1.00 15.09 -1.48
CA SER A 269 -0.03 14.76 -0.49
C SER A 269 0.58 14.74 0.90
N VAL A 270 -0.03 15.41 1.85
CA VAL A 270 0.29 15.25 3.28
C VAL A 270 -0.74 14.30 3.87
N LEU A 271 -0.29 13.17 4.42
CA LEU A 271 -1.13 12.04 4.82
C LEU A 271 -1.81 12.30 6.18
N ALA A 272 -2.48 13.44 6.29
CA ALA A 272 -3.34 13.78 7.40
C ALA A 272 -4.78 13.32 7.13
N HIS A 273 -5.60 13.24 8.18
CA HIS A 273 -7.02 12.94 8.04
C HIS A 273 -7.70 13.88 7.03
N ILE A 274 -8.62 13.35 6.23
CA ILE A 274 -9.25 14.09 5.12
C ILE A 274 -9.96 15.40 5.57
N ASP A 275 -10.47 15.45 6.79
CA ASP A 275 -11.04 16.68 7.36
C ASP A 275 -10.00 17.81 7.49
N ILE A 276 -8.76 17.45 7.88
CA ILE A 276 -7.66 18.40 8.03
C ILE A 276 -7.25 18.94 6.65
N GLN A 277 -7.14 18.07 5.66
CA GLN A 277 -6.80 18.48 4.29
C GLN A 277 -7.87 19.41 3.72
N ALA A 278 -9.15 19.10 3.96
CA ALA A 278 -10.25 19.97 3.57
C ALA A 278 -10.23 21.33 4.29
N GLU A 279 -9.74 21.40 5.50
CA GLU A 279 -9.55 22.66 6.23
C GLU A 279 -8.38 23.46 5.66
N VAL A 280 -7.26 22.81 5.38
CA VAL A 280 -6.09 23.45 4.72
C VAL A 280 -6.49 24.03 3.35
N GLU A 281 -7.24 23.28 2.54
CA GLU A 281 -7.72 23.74 1.23
C GLU A 281 -8.56 25.02 1.31
N LYS A 282 -9.34 25.25 2.37
CA LYS A 282 -10.12 26.49 2.53
C LYS A 282 -9.24 27.74 2.61
N THR A 283 -8.04 27.61 3.16
CA THR A 283 -7.09 28.71 3.32
C THR A 283 -6.16 28.83 2.09
N TYR A 284 -5.76 27.69 1.53
CA TYR A 284 -4.79 27.58 0.43
C TYR A 284 -5.43 26.98 -0.82
N ASN A 285 -6.57 27.50 -1.24
CA ASN A 285 -7.40 26.99 -2.32
C ASN A 285 -6.61 26.70 -3.60
N GLY A 286 -6.67 25.44 -4.07
CA GLY A 286 -5.98 24.97 -5.27
C GLY A 286 -4.47 24.69 -5.07
N GLN A 287 -3.96 24.76 -3.85
CA GLN A 287 -2.56 24.50 -3.53
C GLN A 287 -2.34 23.17 -2.80
N THR A 288 -3.40 22.53 -2.30
CA THR A 288 -3.31 21.15 -1.81
C THR A 288 -3.24 20.18 -2.97
N GLY A 289 -2.44 19.14 -2.82
CA GLY A 289 -2.34 18.08 -3.81
C GLY A 289 -3.48 17.06 -3.74
N MET A 290 -3.16 15.77 -3.75
CA MET A 290 -4.17 14.72 -3.58
C MET A 290 -4.63 14.64 -2.13
N TRP A 291 -5.94 14.51 -1.91
CA TRP A 291 -6.46 14.32 -0.55
C TRP A 291 -6.37 12.86 -0.17
N PHE A 292 -5.78 12.66 0.98
CA PHE A 292 -5.49 11.34 1.52
C PHE A 292 -6.55 10.89 2.54
N GLN A 293 -6.78 9.57 2.59
CA GLN A 293 -7.44 8.91 3.71
C GLN A 293 -7.06 7.44 3.80
N SER A 294 -6.71 6.97 4.99
CA SER A 294 -6.69 5.53 5.31
C SER A 294 -8.11 5.00 5.40
N ILE A 295 -8.34 3.81 4.84
CA ILE A 295 -9.68 3.22 4.78
C ILE A 295 -9.67 1.77 5.27
N ALA A 296 -10.80 1.35 5.82
CA ALA A 296 -11.03 -0.01 6.32
C ALA A 296 -12.11 -0.74 5.52
N GLY A 297 -12.17 -2.06 5.68
CA GLY A 297 -13.10 -2.93 4.94
C GLY A 297 -14.53 -2.97 5.50
N THR A 298 -14.81 -2.35 6.65
CA THR A 298 -16.14 -2.29 7.28
C THR A 298 -16.48 -0.90 7.75
N VAL A 299 -17.78 -0.59 7.84
CA VAL A 299 -18.27 0.68 8.42
C VAL A 299 -17.78 0.86 9.84
N LYS A 300 -17.80 -0.19 10.65
CA LYS A 300 -17.37 -0.13 12.05
C LYS A 300 -15.90 0.20 12.20
N ALA A 301 -15.04 -0.42 11.39
CA ALA A 301 -13.62 -0.11 11.41
C ALA A 301 -13.35 1.32 10.88
N ASN A 302 -14.01 1.75 9.81
CA ASN A 302 -13.90 3.13 9.32
C ASN A 302 -14.34 4.17 10.36
N GLN A 303 -15.34 3.87 11.19
CA GLN A 303 -15.76 4.76 12.27
C GLN A 303 -14.69 4.96 13.34
N THR A 304 -13.77 4.03 13.54
CA THR A 304 -12.63 4.22 14.48
C THR A 304 -11.68 5.32 14.04
N PHE A 305 -11.65 5.63 12.75
CA PHE A 305 -10.88 6.73 12.14
C PHE A 305 -11.74 7.99 11.92
N ASP A 306 -12.96 8.04 12.45
CA ASP A 306 -13.92 9.11 12.15
C ASP A 306 -14.24 9.24 10.64
N VAL A 307 -14.26 8.10 9.93
CA VAL A 307 -14.56 8.01 8.49
C VAL A 307 -15.94 7.37 8.29
N THR A 308 -16.79 8.01 7.50
CA THR A 308 -18.09 7.48 7.05
C THR A 308 -18.20 7.54 5.53
N ILE A 309 -19.05 6.69 4.95
CA ILE A 309 -19.30 6.69 3.51
C ILE A 309 -19.81 8.06 3.04
N GLU A 310 -20.72 8.67 3.81
CA GLU A 310 -21.25 10.00 3.52
C GLU A 310 -20.14 11.08 3.52
N LYS A 311 -19.25 11.05 4.53
CA LYS A 311 -18.11 11.96 4.62
C LYS A 311 -17.19 11.82 3.39
N LEU A 312 -16.83 10.60 3.02
CA LEU A 312 -15.97 10.35 1.86
C LEU A 312 -16.63 10.82 0.54
N LYS A 313 -17.92 10.52 0.35
CA LYS A 313 -18.69 11.02 -0.81
C LYS A 313 -18.73 12.54 -0.87
N LYS A 314 -18.96 13.20 0.26
CA LYS A 314 -18.96 14.67 0.36
C LYS A 314 -17.61 15.26 -0.07
N TYR A 315 -16.50 14.67 0.38
CA TYR A 315 -15.17 15.15 0.03
C TYR A 315 -14.79 14.79 -1.42
N ALA A 316 -15.15 13.62 -1.90
CA ALA A 316 -14.98 13.28 -3.31
C ALA A 316 -15.68 14.30 -4.23
N ALA A 317 -16.91 14.69 -3.90
CA ALA A 317 -17.66 15.70 -4.65
C ALA A 317 -17.04 17.11 -4.61
N GLN A 318 -16.22 17.42 -3.61
CA GLN A 318 -15.51 18.69 -3.49
C GLN A 318 -14.23 18.73 -4.34
N ARG A 319 -13.61 17.55 -4.60
CA ARG A 319 -12.38 17.49 -5.40
C ARG A 319 -12.67 17.74 -6.85
N LYS A 320 -12.07 18.79 -7.38
CA LYS A 320 -12.20 19.20 -8.79
C LYS A 320 -10.81 19.36 -9.39
N GLY A 321 -10.69 19.04 -10.67
CA GLY A 321 -9.41 19.12 -11.38
C GLY A 321 -8.65 17.79 -11.38
N LYS A 322 -7.36 17.86 -11.66
CA LYS A 322 -6.51 16.71 -11.93
C LYS A 322 -6.22 15.85 -10.68
N PHE A 323 -5.94 16.48 -9.56
CA PHE A 323 -5.54 15.78 -8.32
C PHE A 323 -6.76 15.48 -7.47
N GLY A 324 -7.17 14.22 -7.46
CA GLY A 324 -8.36 13.75 -6.75
C GLY A 324 -8.03 13.17 -5.37
N LEU A 325 -8.13 11.85 -5.26
CA LEU A 325 -8.04 11.13 -3.99
C LEU A 325 -6.90 10.10 -3.99
N TYR A 326 -6.26 9.97 -2.83
CA TYR A 326 -5.25 8.98 -2.53
C TYR A 326 -5.62 8.19 -1.28
N ALA A 327 -5.57 6.86 -1.33
CA ALA A 327 -5.78 6.02 -0.15
C ALA A 327 -4.56 5.16 0.14
N GLU A 328 -4.36 4.87 1.42
CA GLU A 328 -3.52 3.78 1.89
C GLU A 328 -4.35 2.77 2.67
N THR A 329 -4.03 1.51 2.46
CA THR A 329 -4.63 0.36 3.11
C THR A 329 -3.69 -0.82 2.99
N GLY A 330 -4.00 -1.98 3.55
CA GLY A 330 -3.21 -3.19 3.41
C GLY A 330 -3.73 -4.31 4.29
N GLN A 331 -3.51 -5.55 3.87
CA GLN A 331 -3.83 -6.72 4.68
C GLN A 331 -2.99 -6.75 5.97
N GLY A 332 -1.78 -6.16 5.96
CA GLY A 332 -0.87 -6.09 7.09
C GLY A 332 -1.31 -5.19 8.24
N ALA A 333 -2.36 -4.40 8.09
CA ALA A 333 -2.83 -3.45 9.08
C ALA A 333 -4.05 -4.00 9.84
N ASP A 334 -3.86 -4.52 11.06
CA ASP A 334 -4.92 -5.07 11.91
C ASP A 334 -6.03 -4.05 12.20
N GLU A 335 -5.68 -2.79 12.47
CA GLU A 335 -6.64 -1.71 12.70
C GLU A 335 -7.55 -1.48 11.49
N THR A 336 -7.01 -1.56 10.28
CA THR A 336 -7.78 -1.40 9.05
C THR A 336 -8.55 -2.66 8.65
N ASN A 337 -8.17 -3.82 9.17
CA ASN A 337 -8.87 -5.08 8.98
C ASN A 337 -10.05 -5.30 9.96
N GLY A 338 -10.30 -4.35 10.83
CA GLY A 338 -11.51 -4.31 11.61
C GLY A 338 -11.57 -5.30 12.75
N HIS A 339 -10.44 -5.48 13.44
CA HIS A 339 -10.39 -6.31 14.65
C HIS A 339 -10.96 -7.72 14.45
N GLY A 340 -10.77 -8.27 13.28
CA GLY A 340 -11.11 -9.67 13.01
C GLY A 340 -12.57 -10.04 13.18
N GLU A 341 -13.55 -9.18 13.09
CA GLU A 341 -14.99 -9.47 13.30
C GLU A 341 -15.50 -10.82 12.72
N GLY A 342 -14.63 -11.83 12.69
CA GLY A 342 -14.85 -13.15 12.12
C GLY A 342 -14.79 -13.20 10.60
N PHE A 343 -14.11 -12.26 9.97
CA PHE A 343 -13.96 -12.15 8.53
C PHE A 343 -12.53 -12.39 8.09
N ASP A 344 -12.39 -12.99 6.94
CA ASP A 344 -11.08 -13.18 6.35
C ASP A 344 -10.49 -11.87 5.82
N MET A 345 -9.16 -11.76 5.90
CA MET A 345 -8.42 -10.57 5.57
C MET A 345 -8.51 -10.21 4.09
N LEU A 346 -8.67 -11.22 3.23
CA LEU A 346 -8.76 -11.00 1.79
C LEU A 346 -10.07 -10.33 1.38
N ILE A 347 -11.20 -10.74 1.99
CA ILE A 347 -12.49 -10.08 1.78
C ILE A 347 -12.46 -8.66 2.34
N HIS A 348 -11.88 -8.47 3.53
CA HIS A 348 -11.71 -7.15 4.12
C HIS A 348 -10.96 -6.21 3.18
N GLU A 349 -9.80 -6.65 2.66
CA GLU A 349 -8.98 -5.84 1.77
C GLU A 349 -9.70 -5.54 0.45
N SER A 350 -10.29 -6.55 -0.17
CA SER A 350 -11.06 -6.38 -1.40
C SER A 350 -12.18 -5.34 -1.27
N ARG A 351 -12.84 -5.27 -0.11
CA ARG A 351 -13.90 -4.29 0.17
C ARG A 351 -13.36 -2.85 0.26
N LYS A 352 -12.14 -2.65 0.74
CA LYS A 352 -11.49 -1.33 0.71
C LYS A 352 -11.30 -0.85 -0.73
N TYR A 353 -10.86 -1.73 -1.61
CA TYR A 353 -10.74 -1.43 -3.04
C TYR A 353 -12.10 -1.16 -3.69
N GLY A 354 -13.13 -1.91 -3.32
CA GLY A 354 -14.50 -1.66 -3.76
C GLY A 354 -15.03 -0.30 -3.34
N LEU A 355 -14.78 0.10 -2.10
CA LEU A 355 -15.09 1.45 -1.59
C LEU A 355 -14.40 2.52 -2.43
N TRP A 356 -13.09 2.35 -2.69
CA TRP A 356 -12.31 3.33 -3.44
C TRP A 356 -12.74 3.42 -4.90
N ARG A 357 -13.10 2.30 -5.54
CA ARG A 357 -13.73 2.28 -6.87
C ARG A 357 -15.02 3.10 -6.91
N GLY A 358 -15.89 2.92 -5.92
CA GLY A 358 -17.15 3.66 -5.81
C GLY A 358 -16.93 5.17 -5.68
N LEU A 359 -15.90 5.58 -4.93
CA LEU A 359 -15.53 7.00 -4.81
C LEU A 359 -14.91 7.54 -6.12
N LYS A 360 -14.03 6.76 -6.77
CA LYS A 360 -13.46 7.13 -8.08
C LYS A 360 -14.54 7.46 -9.11
N GLN A 361 -15.64 6.70 -9.12
CA GLN A 361 -16.76 6.92 -10.03
C GLN A 361 -17.54 8.23 -9.76
N GLN A 362 -17.31 8.91 -8.64
CA GLN A 362 -17.91 10.20 -8.31
C GLN A 362 -17.04 11.40 -8.69
N LEU A 363 -15.78 11.16 -9.06
CA LEU A 363 -14.89 12.21 -9.55
C LEU A 363 -14.98 12.32 -11.08
N ASN A 364 -14.39 13.39 -11.63
CA ASN A 364 -14.25 13.54 -13.07
C ASN A 364 -13.33 12.45 -13.63
N GLU A 365 -13.56 12.00 -14.85
CA GLU A 365 -12.73 10.99 -15.53
C GLU A 365 -11.26 11.39 -15.65
N GLU A 366 -10.98 12.70 -15.71
CA GLU A 366 -9.62 13.26 -15.77
C GLU A 366 -8.93 13.34 -14.39
N SER A 367 -9.66 13.05 -13.30
CA SER A 367 -9.10 13.14 -11.96
C SER A 367 -8.24 11.92 -11.64
N TRP A 368 -7.06 12.17 -11.07
CA TRP A 368 -6.21 11.12 -10.56
C TRP A 368 -6.78 10.53 -9.29
N VAL A 369 -6.91 9.23 -9.28
CA VAL A 369 -7.29 8.43 -8.11
C VAL A 369 -6.41 7.20 -8.08
N HIS A 370 -5.65 7.05 -7.03
CA HIS A 370 -4.82 5.86 -6.84
C HIS A 370 -4.86 5.37 -5.39
N LEU A 371 -4.33 4.20 -5.19
CA LEU A 371 -4.32 3.52 -3.91
C LEU A 371 -2.96 2.85 -3.70
N ASN A 372 -2.49 2.87 -2.47
CA ASN A 372 -1.30 2.16 -2.02
C ASN A 372 -1.68 1.02 -1.09
N ASP A 373 -1.19 -0.18 -1.37
CA ASP A 373 -1.21 -1.28 -0.43
C ASP A 373 0.05 -1.24 0.43
N VAL A 374 -0.12 -1.15 1.74
CA VAL A 374 0.93 -1.17 2.75
C VAL A 374 0.98 -2.59 3.33
N ALA A 375 1.77 -3.46 2.69
CA ALA A 375 1.63 -4.89 2.86
C ALA A 375 2.00 -5.42 4.26
N GLY A 376 3.02 -4.89 4.92
CA GLY A 376 3.54 -5.40 6.19
C GLY A 376 3.53 -4.40 7.35
N PHE A 377 2.63 -3.43 7.35
CA PHE A 377 2.79 -2.23 8.16
C PHE A 377 2.52 -2.39 9.66
N ILE A 378 1.56 -3.15 10.11
CA ILE A 378 1.24 -3.24 11.55
C ILE A 378 0.82 -4.65 11.93
N GLY A 379 1.37 -5.14 13.04
CA GLY A 379 0.90 -6.26 13.79
C GLY A 379 1.51 -7.62 13.44
N PRO A 380 1.87 -8.40 14.45
CA PRO A 380 2.36 -9.76 14.29
C PRO A 380 1.25 -10.75 13.90
N GLU A 381 0.00 -10.36 14.08
CA GLU A 381 -1.18 -11.20 13.92
C GLU A 381 -1.57 -11.44 12.47
N VAL A 382 -1.04 -10.66 11.52
CA VAL A 382 -1.46 -10.72 10.12
C VAL A 382 -0.68 -11.76 9.35
N PHE A 383 0.64 -11.62 9.27
CA PHE A 383 1.58 -12.57 8.69
C PHE A 383 3.01 -12.24 9.12
N ARG A 384 3.93 -13.22 8.99
CA ARG A 384 5.27 -13.13 9.56
C ARG A 384 6.39 -13.37 8.56
N THR A 385 6.16 -14.20 7.55
CA THR A 385 7.23 -14.68 6.68
C THR A 385 7.31 -13.89 5.37
N LYS A 386 8.45 -13.95 4.71
CA LYS A 386 8.66 -13.32 3.39
C LYS A 386 7.77 -13.91 2.30
N GLU A 387 7.45 -15.20 2.39
CA GLU A 387 6.54 -15.87 1.46
C GLU A 387 5.12 -15.33 1.60
N GLN A 388 4.67 -15.10 2.84
CA GLN A 388 3.38 -14.48 3.13
C GLN A 388 3.34 -13.02 2.65
N LEU A 389 4.43 -12.26 2.83
CA LEU A 389 4.56 -10.89 2.30
C LEU A 389 4.42 -10.86 0.76
N VAL A 390 5.13 -11.74 0.05
CA VAL A 390 5.00 -11.86 -1.41
C VAL A 390 3.57 -12.21 -1.79
N ARG A 391 2.96 -13.18 -1.11
CA ARG A 391 1.58 -13.59 -1.36
C ARG A 391 0.60 -12.43 -1.18
N CYS A 392 0.69 -11.69 -0.09
CA CYS A 392 -0.13 -10.53 0.21
C CYS A 392 -0.04 -9.48 -0.90
N CYS A 393 1.16 -9.04 -1.25
CA CYS A 393 1.38 -8.06 -2.31
C CYS A 393 0.78 -8.49 -3.67
N LEU A 394 0.90 -9.77 -4.03
CA LEU A 394 0.35 -10.28 -5.29
C LEU A 394 -1.18 -10.35 -5.28
N GLU A 395 -1.79 -10.77 -4.16
CA GLU A 395 -3.23 -10.76 -3.97
C GLU A 395 -3.79 -9.33 -4.09
N ASP A 396 -3.18 -8.38 -3.41
CA ASP A 396 -3.62 -7.00 -3.36
C ASP A 396 -3.48 -6.29 -4.71
N LEU A 397 -2.40 -6.55 -5.44
CA LEU A 397 -2.25 -6.06 -6.81
C LEU A 397 -3.38 -6.55 -7.73
N VAL A 398 -3.67 -7.85 -7.70
CA VAL A 398 -4.74 -8.41 -8.55
C VAL A 398 -6.09 -7.87 -8.14
N MET A 399 -6.38 -7.81 -6.83
CA MET A 399 -7.64 -7.27 -6.33
C MET A 399 -7.83 -5.80 -6.70
N GLY A 400 -6.81 -4.95 -6.50
CA GLY A 400 -6.87 -3.54 -6.88
C GLY A 400 -7.07 -3.34 -8.38
N LYS A 401 -6.35 -4.09 -9.20
CA LYS A 401 -6.48 -4.03 -10.66
C LYS A 401 -7.83 -4.53 -11.15
N LEU A 402 -8.39 -5.58 -10.56
CA LEU A 402 -9.74 -6.06 -10.87
C LEU A 402 -10.85 -5.10 -10.39
N HIS A 403 -10.56 -4.19 -9.45
CA HIS A 403 -11.45 -3.08 -9.11
C HIS A 403 -11.30 -1.87 -10.05
N GLY A 404 -10.42 -1.91 -11.05
CA GLY A 404 -10.21 -0.81 -11.98
C GLY A 404 -9.37 0.34 -11.40
N LEU A 405 -8.50 0.04 -10.43
CA LEU A 405 -7.67 1.02 -9.75
C LEU A 405 -6.22 0.98 -10.21
N MET A 406 -5.60 2.14 -10.25
CA MET A 406 -4.14 2.26 -10.26
C MET A 406 -3.66 2.00 -8.82
N ILE A 407 -2.95 0.90 -8.63
CA ILE A 407 -2.49 0.45 -7.32
C ILE A 407 -0.96 0.38 -7.28
N GLY A 408 -0.39 0.95 -6.22
CA GLY A 408 1.01 0.81 -5.84
C GLY A 408 1.18 -0.08 -4.63
N LEU A 409 2.43 -0.38 -4.32
CA LEU A 409 2.80 -1.21 -3.18
C LEU A 409 3.80 -0.47 -2.28
N ASP A 410 3.61 -0.65 -1.00
CA ASP A 410 4.65 -0.54 0.00
C ASP A 410 5.06 -1.96 0.41
N ILE A 411 6.10 -2.49 -0.26
CA ILE A 411 6.66 -3.81 0.06
C ILE A 411 7.48 -3.63 1.33
N CYS A 412 6.84 -3.75 2.46
CA CYS A 412 7.41 -3.32 3.72
C CYS A 412 7.39 -4.41 4.78
N THR A 413 8.28 -4.27 5.75
CA THR A 413 8.37 -5.15 6.90
C THR A 413 8.58 -4.33 8.17
N THR A 414 8.07 -4.85 9.28
CA THR A 414 8.24 -4.30 10.61
C THR A 414 9.10 -5.22 11.47
N LEU A 415 9.43 -4.78 12.68
CA LEU A 415 10.19 -5.58 13.65
C LEU A 415 9.47 -6.85 14.12
N HIS A 416 8.15 -6.94 13.89
CA HIS A 416 7.33 -8.10 14.24
C HIS A 416 7.40 -9.24 13.22
N MET A 417 7.89 -8.96 12.02
CA MET A 417 8.01 -9.95 10.94
C MET A 417 9.40 -10.58 10.92
N ASP A 418 9.47 -11.84 10.52
CA ASP A 418 10.73 -12.57 10.30
C ASP A 418 11.26 -12.31 8.87
N VAL A 419 11.37 -11.03 8.51
CA VAL A 419 11.82 -10.56 7.20
C VAL A 419 13.02 -9.63 7.39
N SER A 420 14.17 -10.04 6.91
CA SER A 420 15.41 -9.26 6.92
C SER A 420 15.48 -8.29 5.73
N LEU A 421 16.50 -7.43 5.69
CA LEU A 421 16.76 -6.58 4.53
C LEU A 421 17.04 -7.39 3.26
N ASP A 422 17.77 -8.53 3.39
CA ASP A 422 18.05 -9.41 2.26
C ASP A 422 16.79 -10.15 1.78
N ASP A 423 15.90 -10.53 2.74
CA ASP A 423 14.60 -11.11 2.41
C ASP A 423 13.70 -10.11 1.69
N LEU A 424 13.78 -8.82 2.06
CA LEU A 424 13.01 -7.75 1.41
C LEU A 424 13.43 -7.60 -0.06
N ASP A 425 14.73 -7.67 -0.37
CA ASP A 425 15.23 -7.68 -1.75
C ASP A 425 14.69 -8.88 -2.55
N TRP A 426 14.65 -10.05 -1.91
CA TRP A 426 14.07 -11.23 -2.51
C TRP A 426 12.57 -11.05 -2.77
N CYS A 427 11.81 -10.48 -1.82
CA CYS A 427 10.38 -10.18 -1.99
C CYS A 427 10.14 -9.27 -3.19
N ILE A 428 10.90 -8.18 -3.29
CA ILE A 428 10.83 -7.25 -4.42
C ILE A 428 11.01 -8.02 -5.74
N ASP A 429 12.01 -8.89 -5.82
CA ASP A 429 12.29 -9.65 -7.04
C ASP A 429 11.18 -10.63 -7.42
N GLN A 430 10.45 -11.18 -6.45
CA GLN A 430 9.29 -12.05 -6.69
C GLN A 430 8.04 -11.26 -7.15
N ILE A 431 7.86 -10.04 -6.63
CA ILE A 431 6.65 -9.25 -6.87
C ILE A 431 6.74 -8.44 -8.18
N MET A 432 7.93 -7.92 -8.52
CA MET A 432 8.09 -6.99 -9.64
C MET A 432 7.59 -7.51 -11.00
N PRO A 433 7.66 -8.82 -11.33
CA PRO A 433 7.06 -9.33 -12.57
C PRO A 433 5.54 -9.04 -12.70
N ALA A 434 4.84 -8.82 -11.60
CA ALA A 434 3.42 -8.46 -11.59
C ALA A 434 3.14 -7.01 -12.04
N ASN A 435 4.17 -6.19 -12.20
CA ASN A 435 4.14 -4.79 -12.62
C ASN A 435 3.16 -3.93 -11.80
N PRO A 436 3.46 -3.63 -10.53
CA PRO A 436 2.72 -2.64 -9.75
C PRO A 436 2.79 -1.27 -10.44
N GLY A 437 1.80 -0.42 -10.18
CA GLY A 437 1.77 0.94 -10.74
C GLY A 437 2.89 1.82 -10.20
N TYR A 438 3.25 1.64 -8.94
CA TYR A 438 4.35 2.32 -8.27
C TYR A 438 4.81 1.58 -7.02
N LEU A 439 5.96 1.99 -6.50
CA LEU A 439 6.46 1.58 -5.20
C LEU A 439 6.74 2.80 -4.32
N MET A 440 6.79 2.57 -3.01
CA MET A 440 7.35 3.52 -2.05
C MET A 440 8.83 3.82 -2.38
N ALA A 441 9.30 5.00 -2.04
CA ALA A 441 10.70 5.39 -2.27
C ALA A 441 11.22 6.23 -1.10
N LEU A 442 12.23 5.69 -0.41
CA LEU A 442 12.93 6.33 0.70
C LEU A 442 14.40 6.56 0.35
N PRO A 443 15.08 7.49 1.05
CA PRO A 443 16.54 7.64 0.90
C PRO A 443 17.30 6.35 1.21
N THR A 444 16.83 5.63 2.21
CA THR A 444 17.32 4.31 2.61
C THR A 444 16.13 3.35 2.75
N LYS A 445 16.38 2.08 3.06
CA LYS A 445 15.30 1.13 3.31
C LYS A 445 14.52 1.39 4.61
N ASN A 446 14.96 2.30 5.47
CA ASN A 446 14.33 2.60 6.76
C ASN A 446 13.64 3.97 6.74
N ASP A 447 12.37 4.00 7.13
CA ASP A 447 11.66 5.25 7.34
C ASP A 447 12.15 5.95 8.61
N PRO A 448 12.58 7.22 8.53
CA PRO A 448 13.19 7.91 9.67
C PRO A 448 12.20 8.26 10.79
N MET A 449 10.89 8.22 10.52
CA MET A 449 9.83 8.56 11.47
C MET A 449 9.10 7.30 11.97
N LEU A 450 8.67 6.44 11.06
CA LEU A 450 7.85 5.27 11.36
C LEU A 450 8.66 4.03 11.71
N SER A 451 9.97 4.03 11.41
CA SER A 451 10.91 2.94 11.73
C SER A 451 10.54 1.56 11.18
N TYR A 452 9.92 1.52 10.00
CA TYR A 452 9.68 0.32 9.23
C TYR A 452 10.58 0.27 7.99
N LEU A 453 10.75 -0.90 7.42
CA LEU A 453 11.61 -1.11 6.24
C LEU A 453 10.77 -1.25 4.98
N THR A 454 11.19 -0.57 3.92
CA THR A 454 10.56 -0.66 2.60
C THR A 454 11.59 -0.41 1.48
N THR A 455 11.14 -0.10 0.27
CA THR A 455 11.98 0.16 -0.90
C THR A 455 12.67 1.52 -0.84
N SER A 456 13.96 1.52 -1.20
CA SER A 456 14.81 2.71 -1.27
C SER A 456 14.96 3.26 -2.69
N PHE A 457 15.56 4.44 -2.85
CA PHE A 457 15.90 4.98 -4.16
C PHE A 457 16.79 4.03 -4.98
N SER A 458 17.73 3.33 -4.34
CA SER A 458 18.58 2.33 -5.01
C SER A 458 17.78 1.12 -5.51
N ASP A 459 16.73 0.70 -4.81
CA ASP A 459 15.85 -0.37 -5.30
C ASP A 459 15.14 0.02 -6.59
N HIS A 460 14.64 1.26 -6.68
CA HIS A 460 14.02 1.75 -7.91
C HIS A 460 14.97 1.69 -9.11
N LEU A 461 16.24 2.03 -8.90
CA LEU A 461 17.27 1.96 -9.95
C LEU A 461 17.55 0.51 -10.35
N ARG A 462 17.74 -0.37 -9.36
CA ARG A 462 17.95 -1.82 -9.55
C ARG A 462 16.78 -2.45 -10.30
N ILE A 463 15.56 -2.12 -9.93
CA ILE A 463 14.32 -2.61 -10.57
C ILE A 463 14.24 -2.16 -12.03
N ARG A 464 14.51 -0.89 -12.31
CA ARG A 464 14.53 -0.37 -13.70
C ARG A 464 15.55 -1.10 -14.56
N GLU A 465 16.75 -1.33 -14.03
CA GLU A 465 17.78 -2.06 -14.75
C GLU A 465 17.41 -3.54 -14.96
N LYS A 466 16.93 -4.21 -13.91
CA LYS A 466 16.62 -5.65 -13.95
C LYS A 466 15.40 -5.99 -14.79
N PHE A 467 14.33 -5.21 -14.66
CA PHE A 467 13.02 -5.50 -15.29
C PHE A 467 12.71 -4.62 -16.51
N GLY A 468 13.55 -3.62 -16.79
CA GLY A 468 13.37 -2.72 -17.93
C GLY A 468 12.21 -1.72 -17.75
N TYR A 469 11.75 -1.46 -16.53
CA TYR A 469 10.67 -0.54 -16.27
C TYR A 469 11.07 0.92 -16.50
N LYS A 470 10.09 1.70 -16.94
CA LYS A 470 10.22 3.13 -17.22
C LYS A 470 9.47 3.95 -16.17
N ILE A 471 9.79 5.21 -16.08
CA ILE A 471 9.01 6.22 -15.35
C ILE A 471 8.25 7.10 -16.35
N ASN A 472 7.38 7.97 -15.85
CA ASN A 472 6.65 8.95 -16.65
C ASN A 472 7.60 9.74 -17.57
N ASP A 473 7.29 9.81 -18.85
CA ASP A 473 8.14 10.47 -19.86
C ASP A 473 8.39 11.96 -19.56
N ALA A 474 7.42 12.65 -18.95
CA ALA A 474 7.59 14.04 -18.54
C ALA A 474 8.67 14.19 -17.45
N MET A 475 8.79 13.20 -16.55
CA MET A 475 9.82 13.20 -15.53
C MET A 475 11.20 12.77 -16.08
N TRP A 476 11.23 11.89 -17.08
CA TRP A 476 12.48 11.66 -17.84
C TRP A 476 13.01 12.96 -18.44
N ALA A 477 12.15 13.76 -19.07
CA ALA A 477 12.49 15.05 -19.64
C ALA A 477 13.00 16.04 -18.57
N PHE A 478 12.33 16.07 -17.41
CA PHE A 478 12.75 16.89 -16.28
C PHE A 478 14.15 16.51 -15.76
N PHE A 479 14.42 15.22 -15.54
CA PHE A 479 15.72 14.77 -15.06
C PHE A 479 16.86 15.01 -16.06
N LYS A 480 16.58 14.95 -17.37
CA LYS A 480 17.53 15.40 -18.43
C LYS A 480 17.78 16.89 -18.37
N GLN A 481 16.73 17.69 -18.24
CA GLN A 481 16.84 19.14 -18.14
C GLN A 481 17.66 19.56 -16.91
N MET A 482 17.53 18.80 -15.80
CA MET A 482 18.30 19.02 -14.58
C MET A 482 19.69 18.40 -14.63
N GLU A 483 20.11 17.83 -15.75
CA GLU A 483 21.43 17.20 -15.93
C GLU A 483 21.71 16.06 -14.92
N ILE A 484 20.65 15.39 -14.42
CA ILE A 484 20.77 14.22 -13.56
C ILE A 484 21.05 12.97 -14.39
N ILE A 485 20.43 12.87 -15.56
CA ILE A 485 20.65 11.80 -16.53
C ILE A 485 20.96 12.38 -17.92
N ASP A 486 21.62 11.59 -18.75
CA ASP A 486 21.93 11.92 -20.13
C ASP A 486 20.77 11.60 -21.10
N GLU A 487 20.97 11.84 -22.38
CA GLU A 487 19.98 11.58 -23.43
C GLU A 487 19.61 10.09 -23.57
N ASN A 488 20.45 9.18 -23.07
CA ASN A 488 20.21 7.74 -23.05
C ASN A 488 19.62 7.25 -21.73
N ASN A 489 19.17 8.16 -20.85
CA ASN A 489 18.66 7.90 -19.51
C ASN A 489 19.71 7.22 -18.60
N LYS A 490 20.96 7.52 -18.78
CA LYS A 490 22.08 7.05 -17.95
C LYS A 490 22.53 8.16 -17.00
N PRO A 491 23.09 7.81 -15.82
CA PRO A 491 23.61 8.78 -14.88
C PRO A 491 24.57 9.79 -15.52
N SER A 492 24.35 11.06 -15.22
CA SER A 492 25.23 12.16 -15.63
C SER A 492 26.21 12.56 -14.51
N ALA A 493 26.89 13.67 -14.66
CA ALA A 493 27.86 14.20 -13.67
C ALA A 493 27.19 14.58 -12.33
N HIS A 494 25.91 14.94 -12.35
CA HIS A 494 25.15 15.39 -11.17
C HIS A 494 24.25 14.29 -10.57
N PHE A 495 24.35 13.07 -11.06
CA PHE A 495 23.61 11.95 -10.52
C PHE A 495 24.03 11.65 -9.07
N GLY A 496 23.04 11.55 -8.16
CA GLY A 496 23.27 11.35 -6.73
C GLY A 496 23.82 12.59 -6.00
N ASP A 497 23.66 13.78 -6.59
CA ASP A 497 24.05 15.06 -5.98
C ASP A 497 22.82 15.90 -5.60
N PRO A 498 22.27 15.76 -4.37
CA PRO A 498 21.15 16.56 -3.92
C PRO A 498 21.48 18.06 -3.81
N VAL A 499 22.76 18.43 -3.64
CA VAL A 499 23.18 19.85 -3.59
C VAL A 499 23.04 20.50 -4.97
N TRP A 500 23.22 19.73 -6.04
CA TRP A 500 22.93 20.22 -7.39
C TRP A 500 21.44 20.57 -7.56
N MET A 501 20.54 19.72 -7.09
CA MET A 501 19.08 20.00 -7.12
C MET A 501 18.74 21.25 -6.29
N TYR A 502 19.36 21.41 -5.11
CA TYR A 502 19.22 22.61 -4.28
C TYR A 502 19.75 23.86 -5.01
N TYR A 503 20.92 23.76 -5.66
CA TYR A 503 21.46 24.83 -6.50
C TYR A 503 20.48 25.25 -7.60
N GLN A 504 19.92 24.30 -8.34
CA GLN A 504 18.93 24.57 -9.39
C GLN A 504 17.68 25.24 -8.82
N TYR A 505 17.17 24.75 -7.68
CA TYR A 505 16.03 25.33 -6.99
C TYR A 505 16.27 26.81 -6.64
N LEU A 506 17.40 27.15 -6.04
CA LEU A 506 17.74 28.52 -5.69
C LEU A 506 17.93 29.41 -6.91
N LYS A 507 18.57 28.92 -7.97
CA LYS A 507 18.73 29.65 -9.23
C LYS A 507 17.39 29.96 -9.89
N LEU A 508 16.46 29.04 -9.91
CA LEU A 508 15.11 29.26 -10.42
C LEU A 508 14.34 30.29 -9.59
N LYS A 509 14.65 30.40 -8.30
CA LYS A 509 14.11 31.45 -7.40
C LYS A 509 14.84 32.80 -7.49
N GLY A 510 15.85 32.91 -8.34
CA GLY A 510 16.58 34.15 -8.60
C GLY A 510 17.76 34.41 -7.65
N ASP A 511 18.29 33.39 -6.96
CA ASP A 511 19.49 33.51 -6.16
C ASP A 511 20.69 33.85 -7.05
N THR A 512 21.42 34.89 -6.69
CA THR A 512 22.56 35.42 -7.46
C THR A 512 23.91 34.96 -6.94
N ARG A 513 23.96 34.26 -5.83
CA ARG A 513 25.23 33.74 -5.25
C ARG A 513 25.96 32.80 -6.22
N SER A 514 27.24 32.66 -6.00
CA SER A 514 28.07 31.70 -6.75
C SER A 514 27.70 30.26 -6.45
N MET A 515 28.08 29.36 -7.34
CA MET A 515 27.86 27.92 -7.13
C MET A 515 28.58 27.44 -5.86
N ASP A 516 29.82 27.86 -5.63
CA ASP A 516 30.62 27.46 -4.46
C ASP A 516 29.96 27.88 -3.13
N GLU A 517 29.36 29.08 -3.07
CA GLU A 517 28.64 29.55 -1.89
C GLU A 517 27.41 28.72 -1.62
N ILE A 518 26.63 28.41 -2.66
CA ILE A 518 25.41 27.58 -2.54
C ILE A 518 25.76 26.13 -2.18
N TYR A 519 26.80 25.57 -2.76
CA TYR A 519 27.28 24.22 -2.43
C TYR A 519 27.78 24.13 -0.99
N SER A 520 28.51 25.12 -0.51
CA SER A 520 28.96 25.17 0.89
C SER A 520 27.79 25.21 1.86
N GLU A 521 26.73 25.99 1.56
CA GLU A 521 25.50 26.03 2.33
C GLU A 521 24.75 24.69 2.25
N GLY A 522 24.61 24.11 1.05
CA GLY A 522 23.90 22.84 0.83
C GLY A 522 24.53 21.69 1.61
N LEU A 523 25.84 21.57 1.59
CA LEU A 523 26.55 20.56 2.37
C LEU A 523 26.31 20.75 3.89
N ALA A 524 26.33 22.00 4.37
CA ALA A 524 26.04 22.29 5.77
C ALA A 524 24.57 21.96 6.13
N CYS A 525 23.62 22.16 5.21
CA CYS A 525 22.24 21.73 5.38
C CYS A 525 22.14 20.21 5.52
N ILE A 526 22.78 19.45 4.64
CA ILE A 526 22.78 17.98 4.68
C ILE A 526 23.29 17.48 6.03
N GLU A 527 24.38 18.03 6.54
CA GLU A 527 24.91 17.62 7.85
C GLU A 527 23.89 17.90 8.98
N ARG A 528 23.20 19.05 8.97
CA ARG A 528 22.15 19.35 9.96
C ARG A 528 20.96 18.38 9.87
N VAL A 529 20.52 18.03 8.65
CA VAL A 529 19.46 17.06 8.42
C VAL A 529 19.83 15.69 8.98
N ARG A 530 21.07 15.26 8.72
CA ARG A 530 21.61 14.00 9.24
C ARG A 530 21.76 13.99 10.76
N GLU A 531 22.18 15.10 11.36
CA GLU A 531 22.25 15.25 12.83
C GLU A 531 20.87 15.08 13.48
N ARG A 532 19.78 15.41 12.77
CA ARG A 532 18.39 15.16 13.22
C ARG A 532 17.93 13.72 13.00
N GLY A 533 18.78 12.87 12.43
CA GLY A 533 18.47 11.44 12.22
C GLY A 533 17.79 11.12 10.88
N VAL A 534 17.71 12.08 9.96
CA VAL A 534 17.14 11.89 8.63
C VAL A 534 18.27 11.54 7.66
N PRO A 535 18.24 10.36 7.00
CA PRO A 535 19.28 9.96 6.07
C PRO A 535 19.14 10.75 4.76
N ILE A 536 20.26 11.34 4.30
CA ILE A 536 20.42 11.94 2.97
C ILE A 536 21.66 11.34 2.37
N ALA A 537 21.62 10.96 1.09
CA ALA A 537 22.80 10.55 0.37
C ALA A 537 23.81 11.71 0.35
N ARG A 538 25.08 11.37 0.54
CA ARG A 538 26.12 12.39 0.49
C ARG A 538 26.54 12.56 -0.95
N GLY A 539 26.12 13.48 -1.72
CA GLY A 539 26.61 13.98 -3.01
C GLY A 539 27.95 13.46 -3.60
N TYR A 540 28.27 12.22 -3.34
CA TYR A 540 29.38 11.54 -3.96
C TYR A 540 28.86 11.00 -5.28
N GLY A 541 29.38 11.47 -6.39
CA GLY A 541 29.08 10.93 -7.70
C GLY A 541 29.16 9.40 -7.64
N VAL A 542 28.04 8.79 -7.27
CA VAL A 542 27.90 7.34 -7.17
C VAL A 542 27.96 6.84 -8.59
N LYS A 543 29.13 6.38 -8.99
CA LYS A 543 29.35 5.76 -10.31
C LYS A 543 28.61 4.44 -10.46
N HIS A 544 28.02 3.94 -9.38
CA HIS A 544 27.28 2.68 -9.30
C HIS A 544 25.95 2.90 -8.57
N TRP A 545 24.98 2.10 -8.88
CA TRP A 545 23.62 2.09 -8.37
C TRP A 545 23.51 1.72 -6.87
N ASP A 546 24.63 1.55 -6.21
CA ASP A 546 24.67 1.08 -4.83
C ASP A 546 24.50 2.23 -3.85
N MET A 547 23.63 2.03 -2.89
CA MET A 547 23.53 2.86 -1.69
C MET A 547 24.89 2.89 -0.99
N ASN A 548 25.20 4.00 -0.30
CA ASN A 548 26.43 4.08 0.50
C ASN A 548 26.55 2.85 1.44
N PRO A 549 27.53 1.96 1.24
CA PRO A 549 27.65 0.72 2.01
C PRO A 549 27.76 0.95 3.53
N ASP A 550 28.34 2.07 3.96
CA ASP A 550 28.49 2.41 5.38
C ASP A 550 27.14 2.74 6.00
N LEU A 551 26.28 3.45 5.26
CA LEU A 551 24.92 3.78 5.72
C LEU A 551 24.02 2.54 5.74
N GLU A 552 24.13 1.68 4.75
CA GLU A 552 23.41 0.40 4.74
C GLU A 552 23.82 -0.47 5.92
N GLN A 553 25.12 -0.56 6.22
CA GLN A 553 25.61 -1.31 7.36
C GLN A 553 25.14 -0.70 8.69
N GLU A 554 25.12 0.63 8.81
CA GLU A 554 24.58 1.31 10.01
C GLU A 554 23.10 0.98 10.22
N ILE A 555 22.30 0.99 9.15
CA ILE A 555 20.87 0.63 9.19
C ILE A 555 20.68 -0.83 9.59
N ARG A 556 21.46 -1.77 9.05
CA ARG A 556 21.42 -3.18 9.42
C ARG A 556 21.71 -3.39 10.90
N LEU A 557 22.70 -2.68 11.45
CA LEU A 557 23.04 -2.75 12.87
C LEU A 557 21.93 -2.18 13.75
N LEU A 558 21.37 -1.02 13.39
CA LEU A 558 20.26 -0.41 14.12
C LEU A 558 19.02 -1.32 14.13
N TYR A 559 18.72 -1.96 13.01
CA TYR A 559 17.60 -2.89 12.90
C TYR A 559 17.81 -4.14 13.78
N ALA A 560 19.02 -4.69 13.76
CA ALA A 560 19.36 -5.85 14.60
C ALA A 560 19.27 -5.51 16.09
N ASP A 561 19.74 -4.33 16.50
CA ASP A 561 19.66 -3.88 17.88
C ASP A 561 18.22 -3.60 18.31
N ALA A 562 17.42 -2.97 17.47
CA ALA A 562 16.01 -2.71 17.75
C ALA A 562 15.21 -4.02 17.86
N LYS A 563 15.43 -4.97 16.95
CA LYS A 563 14.79 -6.31 17.00
C LYS A 563 15.17 -7.06 18.28
N LYS A 564 16.43 -6.98 18.69
CA LYS A 564 16.91 -7.60 19.94
C LYS A 564 16.25 -6.98 21.16
N CYS A 565 16.17 -5.65 21.25
CA CYS A 565 15.51 -4.95 22.36
C CYS A 565 14.03 -5.33 22.47
N LEU A 566 13.29 -5.31 21.36
CA LEU A 566 11.89 -5.73 21.33
C LEU A 566 11.72 -7.18 21.79
N TRP A 567 12.60 -8.08 21.34
CA TRP A 567 12.54 -9.47 21.77
C TRP A 567 12.82 -9.63 23.27
N GLU A 568 13.79 -8.90 23.82
CA GLU A 568 14.11 -8.93 25.25
C GLU A 568 12.97 -8.40 26.11
N GLU A 569 12.27 -7.37 25.65
CA GLU A 569 11.13 -6.72 26.33
C GLU A 569 9.81 -7.48 26.16
N THR A 570 9.70 -8.39 25.20
CA THR A 570 8.49 -9.18 24.94
C THR A 570 8.23 -10.15 26.11
N PRO A 571 7.00 -10.21 26.66
CA PRO A 571 6.65 -11.12 27.74
C PRO A 571 6.97 -12.58 27.42
N SER A 572 7.44 -13.33 28.43
CA SER A 572 7.91 -14.70 28.27
C SER A 572 6.84 -15.67 27.72
N ASP A 573 5.58 -15.39 28.02
CA ASP A 573 4.46 -16.23 27.60
C ASP A 573 4.14 -16.02 26.11
N PHE A 574 4.29 -14.79 25.63
CA PHE A 574 4.18 -14.48 24.20
C PHE A 574 5.35 -15.07 23.40
N LYS A 575 6.58 -15.02 23.94
CA LYS A 575 7.74 -15.69 23.31
C LYS A 575 7.51 -17.20 23.12
N LYS A 576 6.88 -17.86 24.08
CA LYS A 576 6.59 -19.30 24.01
C LYS A 576 5.55 -19.62 22.94
N SER A 577 4.53 -18.77 22.77
CA SER A 577 3.52 -18.94 21.72
C SER A 577 4.07 -18.77 20.31
N LEU A 578 5.18 -18.03 20.15
CA LEU A 578 5.84 -17.81 18.87
C LEU A 578 6.85 -18.90 18.49
N THR A 579 7.26 -19.75 19.44
CA THR A 579 8.27 -20.82 19.24
C THR A 579 7.68 -22.23 19.22
N GLN A 580 6.39 -22.37 19.42
CA GLN A 580 5.61 -23.60 19.27
C GLN A 580 4.79 -23.59 17.99
#